data_8afbdbcee0ff2c8dd9d552630e59aaa7
#
_entry.id   8afbdbcee0ff2c8dd9d552630e59aaa7
#
_cell.length_a   1.000
_cell.length_b   1.000
_cell.length_c   1.000
_cell.angle_alpha   90.00
_cell.angle_beta   90.00
_cell.angle_gamma   90.00
#
_symmetry.space_group_name_H-M   'P 1'
#
loop_
_entity.id
_entity.type
_entity.pdbx_description
1 polymer ?
#
loop_
_entity_poly.entity_id
_entity_poly.type
_entity_poly.pdbx_seq_one_letter_code
_entity_poly.pdbx_strand_id
1 'polypeptide(L)'
;MFAWDYSDLKVYDKNIIQHTIPIKPDQKPFRQKLRRINPKLLPSIEKEVNRLYKAGIIVPIIFSDWISNLVPVHKNIGEIRLCIDFWNLNKASLKDNYPLPKMDHILQRVVGASRMSLLDGYSGYN
;
A
#
# COMPACT_ATOMS: atom_id res chain seq x y z
N MET A 1 -0.47 -3.23 -20.99
CA MET A 1 -1.72 -3.96 -20.66
C MET A 1 -2.29 -3.25 -19.45
N PHE A 2 -3.52 -2.75 -19.51
CA PHE A 2 -4.16 -2.01 -18.42
C PHE A 2 -4.98 -2.98 -17.58
N ALA A 3 -4.93 -2.83 -16.25
CA ALA A 3 -5.75 -3.59 -15.31
C ALA A 3 -7.01 -2.78 -14.98
N TRP A 4 -8.18 -3.41 -15.09
CA TRP A 4 -9.47 -2.82 -14.75
C TRP A 4 -9.99 -3.32 -13.41
N ASP A 5 -9.53 -4.52 -12.99
CA ASP A 5 -9.84 -5.12 -11.70
C ASP A 5 -8.59 -5.79 -11.12
N TYR A 6 -8.64 -6.15 -9.85
CA TYR A 6 -7.57 -6.88 -9.15
C TYR A 6 -7.21 -8.22 -9.82
N SER A 7 -8.18 -8.88 -10.45
CA SER A 7 -7.94 -10.10 -11.23
C SER A 7 -7.01 -9.90 -12.44
N ASP A 8 -6.96 -8.68 -12.96
CA ASP A 8 -6.12 -8.31 -14.11
C ASP A 8 -4.71 -7.92 -13.69
N LEU A 9 -4.51 -7.63 -12.38
CA LEU A 9 -3.20 -7.32 -11.84
C LEU A 9 -2.33 -8.58 -11.88
N LYS A 10 -1.33 -8.58 -12.76
CA LYS A 10 -0.27 -9.57 -12.66
C LYS A 10 0.55 -9.28 -11.42
N VAL A 11 0.61 -10.25 -10.53
CA VAL A 11 1.51 -10.17 -9.37
C VAL A 11 2.92 -9.91 -9.88
N TYR A 12 3.56 -8.92 -9.29
CA TYR A 12 4.94 -8.58 -9.62
C TYR A 12 5.86 -9.78 -9.35
N ASP A 13 6.70 -10.11 -10.32
CA ASP A 13 7.65 -11.21 -10.17
C ASP A 13 8.76 -10.83 -9.17
N LYS A 14 8.69 -11.42 -7.99
CA LYS A 14 9.64 -11.20 -6.89
C LYS A 14 11.08 -11.57 -7.25
N ASN A 15 11.30 -12.38 -8.29
CA ASN A 15 12.63 -12.73 -8.76
C ASN A 15 13.31 -11.59 -9.52
N ILE A 16 12.55 -10.61 -10.03
CA ILE A 16 13.10 -9.45 -10.75
C ILE A 16 13.70 -8.46 -9.75
N ILE A 17 12.94 -8.09 -8.71
CA ILE A 17 13.42 -7.21 -7.64
C ILE A 17 12.60 -7.38 -6.38
N GLN A 18 13.25 -7.34 -5.24
CA GLN A 18 12.63 -7.20 -3.92
C GLN A 18 13.27 -6.03 -3.21
N HIS A 19 12.44 -5.18 -2.59
CA HIS A 19 12.92 -4.09 -1.78
C HIS A 19 12.88 -4.46 -0.30
N THR A 20 14.06 -4.44 0.34
CA THR A 20 14.15 -4.60 1.78
C THR A 20 14.09 -3.22 2.44
N ILE A 21 13.16 -3.04 3.37
CA ILE A 21 13.04 -1.79 4.12
C ILE A 21 14.23 -1.68 5.07
N PRO A 22 15.11 -0.67 4.89
CA PRO A 22 16.26 -0.48 5.77
C PRO A 22 15.77 0.02 7.14
N ILE A 23 16.11 -0.69 8.19
CA ILE A 23 15.77 -0.34 9.57
C ILE A 23 16.97 0.35 10.22
N LYS A 24 16.72 1.37 11.02
CA LYS A 24 17.75 2.04 11.81
C LYS A 24 18.42 1.06 12.77
N PRO A 25 19.75 1.18 13.01
CA PRO A 25 20.42 0.39 14.02
C PRO A 25 19.70 0.55 15.38
N ASP A 26 19.70 -0.50 16.17
CA ASP A 26 19.10 -0.55 17.53
C ASP A 26 17.56 -0.43 17.60
N GLN A 27 16.87 -0.42 16.47
CA GLN A 27 15.41 -0.46 16.47
C GLN A 27 14.90 -1.91 16.55
N LYS A 28 14.08 -2.16 17.56
CA LYS A 28 13.43 -3.46 17.74
C LYS A 28 12.09 -3.50 17.00
N PRO A 29 11.70 -4.67 16.47
CA PRO A 29 10.36 -4.87 15.94
C PRO A 29 9.28 -4.47 16.94
N PHE A 30 8.19 -3.94 16.43
CA PHE A 30 7.09 -3.48 17.26
C PHE A 30 5.78 -4.20 16.89
N ARG A 31 5.12 -4.73 17.92
CA ARG A 31 3.81 -5.37 17.79
C ARG A 31 2.74 -4.46 18.37
N GLN A 32 1.93 -3.87 17.50
CA GLN A 32 0.78 -3.06 17.96
C GLN A 32 -0.24 -3.94 18.66
N LYS A 33 -0.80 -3.44 19.76
CA LYS A 33 -1.93 -4.11 20.42
C LYS A 33 -3.14 -4.07 19.49
N LEU A 34 -3.87 -5.19 19.41
CA LEU A 34 -5.07 -5.28 18.59
C LEU A 34 -6.08 -4.19 18.96
N ARG A 35 -6.50 -3.40 17.97
CA ARG A 35 -7.56 -2.39 18.13
C ARG A 35 -8.92 -3.05 18.04
N ARG A 36 -9.87 -2.59 18.85
CA ARG A 36 -11.27 -2.97 18.70
C ARG A 36 -11.83 -2.33 17.45
N ILE A 37 -12.42 -3.15 16.59
CA ILE A 37 -13.09 -2.71 15.37
C ILE A 37 -14.60 -2.75 15.62
N ASN A 38 -15.33 -1.78 15.04
CA ASN A 38 -16.79 -1.77 15.10
C ASN A 38 -17.33 -3.05 14.41
N PRO A 39 -18.12 -3.87 15.12
CA PRO A 39 -18.67 -5.11 14.54
C PRO A 39 -19.44 -4.91 13.23
N LYS A 40 -20.08 -3.75 13.04
CA LYS A 40 -20.80 -3.41 11.80
C LYS A 40 -19.89 -3.34 10.57
N LEU A 41 -18.59 -3.10 10.76
CA LEU A 41 -17.61 -3.01 9.66
C LEU A 41 -16.97 -4.36 9.32
N LEU A 42 -17.08 -5.36 10.21
CA LEU A 42 -16.41 -6.65 10.02
C LEU A 42 -16.75 -7.33 8.68
N PRO A 43 -18.02 -7.40 8.24
CA PRO A 43 -18.35 -8.06 6.97
C PRO A 43 -17.67 -7.37 5.76
N SER A 44 -17.60 -6.04 5.78
CA SER A 44 -16.97 -5.27 4.71
C SER A 44 -15.46 -5.41 4.73
N ILE A 45 -14.84 -5.47 5.91
CA ILE A 45 -13.41 -5.72 6.09
C ILE A 45 -13.07 -7.13 5.59
N GLU A 46 -13.83 -8.13 5.99
CA GLU A 46 -13.63 -9.52 5.56
C GLU A 46 -13.73 -9.68 4.05
N LYS A 47 -14.73 -9.04 3.44
CA LYS A 47 -14.87 -9.01 1.98
C LYS A 47 -13.62 -8.43 1.30
N GLU A 48 -13.09 -7.32 1.81
CA GLU A 48 -11.92 -6.67 1.22
C GLU A 48 -10.63 -7.48 1.45
N VAL A 49 -10.42 -8.03 2.65
CA VAL A 49 -9.30 -8.92 2.93
C VAL A 49 -9.32 -10.14 2.03
N ASN A 50 -10.49 -10.78 1.86
CA ASN A 50 -10.64 -11.92 0.97
C ASN A 50 -10.37 -11.56 -0.50
N ARG A 51 -10.75 -10.35 -0.93
CA ARG A 51 -10.44 -9.85 -2.27
C ARG A 51 -8.93 -9.72 -2.49
N LEU A 52 -8.22 -9.11 -1.55
CA LEU A 52 -6.76 -8.95 -1.60
C LEU A 52 -6.03 -10.30 -1.55
N TYR A 53 -6.52 -11.22 -0.72
CA TYR A 53 -5.97 -12.57 -0.62
C TYR A 53 -6.14 -13.37 -1.92
N LYS A 54 -7.34 -13.36 -2.51
CA LYS A 54 -7.61 -14.03 -3.79
C LYS A 54 -6.78 -13.44 -4.95
N ALA A 55 -6.50 -12.14 -4.90
CA ALA A 55 -5.64 -11.48 -5.87
C ALA A 55 -4.13 -11.75 -5.63
N GLY A 56 -3.75 -12.48 -4.59
CA GLY A 56 -2.35 -12.77 -4.26
C GLY A 56 -1.55 -11.57 -3.73
N ILE A 57 -2.22 -10.46 -3.41
CA ILE A 57 -1.57 -9.24 -2.88
C ILE A 57 -1.12 -9.46 -1.45
N ILE A 58 -1.91 -10.21 -0.66
CA ILE A 58 -1.58 -10.57 0.70
C ILE A 58 -1.56 -12.09 0.86
N VAL A 59 -0.73 -12.56 1.79
CA VAL A 59 -0.64 -13.97 2.15
C VAL A 59 -0.71 -14.14 3.67
N PRO A 60 -1.31 -15.22 4.17
CA PRO A 60 -1.32 -15.49 5.60
C PRO A 60 0.07 -15.88 6.08
N ILE A 61 0.46 -15.36 7.24
CA ILE A 61 1.69 -15.75 7.94
C ILE A 61 1.36 -16.11 9.38
N ILE A 62 2.09 -17.06 9.94
CA ILE A 62 1.89 -17.54 11.34
C ILE A 62 2.69 -16.67 12.30
N PHE A 63 3.91 -16.31 11.94
CA PHE A 63 4.80 -15.53 12.80
C PHE A 63 5.27 -14.27 12.09
N SER A 64 5.22 -13.17 12.81
CA SER A 64 5.81 -11.89 12.38
C SER A 64 6.33 -11.15 13.60
N ASP A 65 7.48 -10.53 13.43
CA ASP A 65 8.05 -9.65 14.45
C ASP A 65 7.39 -8.26 14.40
N TRP A 66 6.94 -7.85 13.23
CA TRP A 66 6.21 -6.60 13.05
C TRP A 66 4.72 -6.86 12.92
N ILE A 67 3.91 -6.19 13.73
CA ILE A 67 2.45 -6.28 13.65
C ILE A 67 1.88 -4.86 13.63
N SER A 68 1.11 -4.57 12.59
CA SER A 68 0.39 -3.30 12.40
C SER A 68 -1.11 -3.54 12.34
N ASN A 69 -1.90 -2.62 12.87
CA ASN A 69 -3.35 -2.70 12.82
C ASN A 69 -3.91 -2.28 11.46
N LEU A 70 -5.01 -2.90 11.08
CA LEU A 70 -5.85 -2.43 9.98
C LEU A 70 -6.69 -1.24 10.44
N VAL A 71 -6.78 -0.23 9.59
CA VAL A 71 -7.59 0.98 9.78
C VAL A 71 -8.58 1.05 8.62
N PRO A 72 -9.85 0.69 8.85
CA PRO A 72 -10.88 0.82 7.83
C PRO A 72 -11.25 2.29 7.63
N VAL A 73 -11.22 2.75 6.39
CA VAL A 73 -11.56 4.12 5.99
C VAL A 73 -12.72 4.08 5.02
N HIS A 74 -13.77 4.86 5.29
CA HIS A 74 -14.90 4.99 4.37
C HIS A 74 -14.51 5.79 3.13
N LYS A 75 -14.83 5.27 1.95
CA LYS A 75 -14.84 6.04 0.70
C LYS A 75 -16.17 6.78 0.55
N ASN A 76 -16.17 7.86 -0.23
CA ASN A 76 -17.36 8.66 -0.51
C ASN A 76 -18.53 7.86 -1.14
N ILE A 77 -18.25 6.68 -1.69
CA ILE A 77 -19.21 5.80 -2.38
C ILE A 77 -19.76 4.69 -1.44
N GLY A 78 -19.50 4.77 -0.11
CA GLY A 78 -19.96 3.77 0.85
C GLY A 78 -19.10 2.51 0.94
N GLU A 79 -18.08 2.37 0.12
CA GLU A 79 -17.10 1.28 0.23
C GLU A 79 -16.07 1.54 1.33
N ILE A 80 -15.44 0.47 1.81
CA ILE A 80 -14.33 0.55 2.77
C ILE A 80 -13.01 0.33 2.05
N ARG A 81 -12.04 1.22 2.33
CA ARG A 81 -10.64 1.00 2.02
C ARG A 81 -9.94 0.52 3.29
N LEU A 82 -9.13 -0.52 3.17
CA LEU A 82 -8.26 -0.95 4.26
C LEU A 82 -6.93 -0.22 4.16
N CYS A 83 -6.59 0.51 5.21
CA CYS A 83 -5.27 1.09 5.38
C CYS A 83 -4.52 0.31 6.47
N ILE A 84 -3.20 0.34 6.44
CA ILE A 84 -2.35 -0.28 7.45
C ILE A 84 -1.65 0.82 8.23
N ASP A 85 -1.66 0.72 9.54
CA ASP A 85 -0.99 1.67 10.42
C ASP A 85 0.53 1.40 10.47
N PHE A 86 1.25 1.88 9.49
CA PHE A 86 2.71 1.73 9.41
C PHE A 86 3.49 2.75 10.26
N TRP A 87 2.84 3.46 11.19
CA TRP A 87 3.50 4.52 11.97
C TRP A 87 4.78 4.04 12.68
N ASN A 88 4.73 2.89 13.35
CA ASN A 88 5.88 2.33 14.05
C ASN A 88 6.99 1.89 13.09
N LEU A 89 6.63 1.27 11.97
CA LEU A 89 7.57 0.85 10.93
C LEU A 89 8.23 2.07 10.28
N ASN A 90 7.46 3.10 9.93
CA ASN A 90 7.97 4.34 9.35
C ASN A 90 8.91 5.10 10.30
N LYS A 91 8.66 5.04 11.61
CA LYS A 91 9.57 5.62 12.62
C LYS A 91 10.89 4.84 12.71
N ALA A 92 10.84 3.53 12.55
CA ALA A 92 12.00 2.66 12.64
C ALA A 92 12.81 2.61 11.35
N SER A 93 12.21 2.81 10.18
CA SER A 93 12.90 2.77 8.90
C SER A 93 13.78 3.98 8.65
N LEU A 94 14.86 3.78 7.90
CA LEU A 94 15.63 4.88 7.33
C LEU A 94 14.79 5.53 6.23
N LYS A 95 14.79 6.85 6.20
CA LYS A 95 14.09 7.60 5.16
C LYS A 95 14.91 7.59 3.87
N ASP A 96 14.26 7.33 2.77
CA ASP A 96 14.83 7.61 1.47
C ASP A 96 14.80 9.13 1.24
N ASN A 97 15.96 9.69 0.97
CA ASN A 97 16.13 11.13 0.69
C ASN A 97 16.01 11.44 -0.81
N TYR A 98 15.47 10.49 -1.62
CA TYR A 98 15.27 10.75 -3.04
C TYR A 98 14.29 11.92 -3.24
N PRO A 99 14.72 13.02 -3.90
CA PRO A 99 13.87 14.18 -4.09
C PRO A 99 12.78 13.86 -5.12
N LEU A 100 11.54 13.78 -4.68
CA LEU A 100 10.41 13.67 -5.59
C LEU A 100 10.30 14.96 -6.44
N PRO A 101 10.08 14.86 -7.75
CA PRO A 101 9.89 16.02 -8.59
C PRO A 101 8.66 16.81 -8.14
N LYS A 102 8.78 18.12 -8.03
CA LYS A 102 7.65 19.01 -7.75
C LYS A 102 6.73 19.04 -8.96
N MET A 103 5.41 19.12 -8.72
CA MET A 103 4.40 19.14 -9.77
C MET A 103 4.67 20.28 -10.80
N ASP A 104 5.06 21.45 -10.33
CA ASP A 104 5.37 22.59 -11.21
C ASP A 104 6.51 22.28 -12.18
N HIS A 105 7.54 21.55 -11.75
CA HIS A 105 8.63 21.13 -12.62
C HIS A 105 8.17 20.08 -13.65
N ILE A 106 7.25 19.19 -13.28
CA ILE A 106 6.67 18.23 -14.21
C ILE A 106 5.85 18.96 -15.26
N LEU A 107 4.99 19.90 -14.86
CA LEU A 107 4.18 20.69 -15.75
C LEU A 107 5.03 21.50 -16.73
N GLN A 108 6.09 22.15 -16.25
CA GLN A 108 7.05 22.88 -17.12
C GLN A 108 7.68 22.01 -18.18
N ARG A 109 7.95 20.72 -17.88
CA ARG A 109 8.54 19.81 -18.87
C ARG A 109 7.59 19.37 -19.96
N VAL A 110 6.27 19.43 -19.72
CA VAL A 110 5.27 19.05 -20.70
C VAL A 110 4.67 20.23 -21.47
N VAL A 111 5.01 21.45 -21.10
CA VAL A 111 4.60 22.66 -21.82
C VAL A 111 5.13 22.60 -23.25
N GLY A 112 4.24 22.81 -24.21
CA GLY A 112 4.55 22.76 -25.66
C GLY A 112 4.48 21.35 -26.26
N ALA A 113 4.22 20.30 -25.50
CA ALA A 113 3.99 18.97 -26.03
C ALA A 113 2.62 18.92 -26.74
N SER A 114 2.60 18.46 -27.98
CA SER A 114 1.35 18.28 -28.76
C SER A 114 0.56 17.04 -28.34
N ARG A 115 1.19 16.08 -27.70
CA ARG A 115 0.58 14.85 -27.18
C ARG A 115 1.25 14.47 -25.84
N MET A 116 0.45 13.93 -24.91
CA MET A 116 0.91 13.51 -23.61
C MET A 116 0.25 12.17 -23.25
N SER A 117 1.03 11.21 -22.75
CA SER A 117 0.52 9.97 -22.17
C SER A 117 0.62 10.07 -20.66
N LEU A 118 -0.51 9.81 -19.98
CA LEU A 118 -0.58 9.73 -18.53
C LEU A 118 -0.73 8.27 -18.15
N LEU A 119 0.17 7.78 -17.29
CA LEU A 119 0.10 6.45 -16.72
C LEU A 119 -0.25 6.58 -15.25
N ASP A 120 -1.36 5.97 -14.87
CA ASP A 120 -1.76 5.84 -13.48
C ASP A 120 -1.43 4.43 -12.97
N GLY A 121 -0.82 4.36 -11.80
CA GLY A 121 -0.54 3.09 -11.13
C GLY A 121 -1.78 2.58 -10.43
N TYR A 122 -2.60 1.77 -11.10
CA TYR A 122 -3.75 1.13 -10.47
C TYR A 122 -3.30 0.37 -9.21
N SER A 123 -3.86 0.75 -8.05
CA SER A 123 -3.49 0.16 -6.76
C SER A 123 -1.99 0.21 -6.42
N GLY A 124 -1.29 1.27 -6.83
CA GLY A 124 0.16 1.39 -6.68
C GLY A 124 0.68 1.38 -5.24
N TYR A 125 -0.20 1.43 -4.24
CA TYR A 125 0.13 1.36 -2.81
C TYR A 125 -0.38 0.09 -2.11
N ASN A 126 -0.82 -0.90 -2.87
CA ASN A 126 -1.22 -2.21 -2.34
C ASN A 126 -0.08 -3.22 -2.40
#